data_e12fb3891768fddb3515e5925bcfb58c
#
_entry.id   e12fb3891768fddb3515e5925bcfb58c
#
_cell.length_a   1.000
_cell.length_b   1.000
_cell.length_c   1.000
_cell.angle_alpha   90.00
_cell.angle_beta   90.00
_cell.angle_gamma   90.00
#
_symmetry.space_group_name_H-M   'P 1'
#
loop_
_entity.id
_entity.type
_entity.pdbx_description
1 polymer ?
#
loop_
_entity_poly.entity_id
_entity_poly.type
_entity_poly.pdbx_seq_one_letter_code
_entity_poly.pdbx_strand_id
1 'polypeptide(L)'
;MIDINYDFPSNRPARYFDKLETSFTFNKLNPSPIGTRFVATQFWLDPTNGTGGGDTMYIGINPTVQSYNYVGQAHFSYFGKNAGQLYNSNCNKGADGGSGVTCALNLPTTQGYTYHLTVNLVESTAQHAVLSGTVDVLNATGDPVQTVEIGKFEILRGNMALSFPASWVEGSSDPCASLVKTGITFSPLIVTYFNTGGTDKYTSPINTVPSNKCGVNATPVGVRMDYGR
;
A
#
# COMPACT_ATOMS: atom_id res chain seq x y z
N MET A 1 13.94 -0.05 -6.04
CA MET A 1 12.51 -0.42 -5.97
C MET A 1 12.38 -1.88 -6.35
N ILE A 2 11.53 -2.63 -5.71
CA ILE A 2 11.20 -4.02 -6.05
C ILE A 2 9.70 -4.06 -6.20
N ASP A 3 9.22 -4.43 -7.38
CA ASP A 3 7.80 -4.39 -7.72
C ASP A 3 7.22 -5.81 -7.72
N ILE A 4 6.04 -5.96 -7.15
CA ILE A 4 5.21 -7.16 -7.19
C ILE A 4 3.98 -6.84 -8.03
N ASN A 5 3.95 -7.35 -9.25
CA ASN A 5 2.79 -7.21 -10.11
C ASN A 5 1.87 -8.42 -9.91
N TYR A 6 0.58 -8.15 -9.77
CA TYR A 6 -0.45 -9.18 -9.66
C TYR A 6 -1.04 -9.45 -11.04
N ASP A 7 -1.16 -10.73 -11.39
CA ASP A 7 -1.72 -11.16 -12.67
C ASP A 7 -3.25 -11.12 -12.58
N PHE A 8 -3.85 -10.00 -12.98
CA PHE A 8 -5.29 -9.89 -13.12
C PHE A 8 -5.71 -10.55 -14.44
N PRO A 9 -6.66 -11.50 -14.44
CA PRO A 9 -7.12 -12.13 -15.65
C PRO A 9 -7.61 -11.10 -16.68
N SER A 10 -7.04 -11.11 -17.87
CA SER A 10 -7.30 -10.15 -18.97
C SER A 10 -8.74 -10.14 -19.47
N ASN A 11 -9.50 -11.20 -19.23
CA ASN A 11 -10.84 -11.44 -19.74
C ASN A 11 -11.96 -11.20 -18.72
N ARG A 12 -11.69 -10.64 -17.52
CA ARG A 12 -12.76 -10.28 -16.60
C ARG A 12 -13.26 -8.86 -16.87
N PRO A 13 -14.60 -8.66 -17.00
CA PRO A 13 -15.18 -7.32 -17.20
C PRO A 13 -14.99 -6.41 -15.99
N ALA A 14 -14.56 -6.92 -14.84
CA ALA A 14 -14.42 -6.18 -13.59
C ALA A 14 -12.95 -5.94 -13.24
N ARG A 15 -12.32 -4.97 -13.92
CA ARG A 15 -11.05 -4.40 -13.43
C ARG A 15 -11.25 -3.38 -12.30
N TYR A 16 -12.51 -3.13 -11.94
CA TYR A 16 -12.89 -2.16 -10.93
C TYR A 16 -13.33 -2.82 -9.64
N PHE A 17 -12.82 -2.33 -8.53
CA PHE A 17 -13.17 -2.79 -7.20
C PHE A 17 -13.44 -1.58 -6.28
N ASP A 18 -14.17 -1.81 -5.20
CA ASP A 18 -14.49 -0.80 -4.17
C ASP A 18 -13.70 -1.02 -2.88
N LYS A 19 -13.08 -2.20 -2.73
CA LYS A 19 -12.22 -2.52 -1.60
C LYS A 19 -10.96 -3.24 -2.04
N LEU A 20 -9.83 -2.84 -1.43
CA LEU A 20 -8.52 -3.45 -1.60
C LEU A 20 -7.95 -3.80 -0.23
N GLU A 21 -7.48 -5.04 -0.06
CA GLU A 21 -6.82 -5.51 1.16
C GLU A 21 -5.44 -6.07 0.80
N THR A 22 -4.44 -5.63 1.53
CA THR A 22 -3.05 -6.07 1.38
C THR A 22 -2.41 -6.27 2.75
N SER A 23 -1.48 -7.20 2.88
CA SER A 23 -0.83 -7.45 4.17
C SER A 23 0.67 -7.63 4.01
N PHE A 24 1.42 -7.09 4.97
CA PHE A 24 2.87 -7.25 5.05
C PHE A 24 3.26 -7.79 6.42
N THR A 25 4.14 -8.79 6.45
CA THR A 25 4.79 -9.26 7.68
C THR A 25 6.26 -8.88 7.64
N PHE A 26 6.72 -8.13 8.63
CA PHE A 26 8.13 -7.80 8.78
C PHE A 26 8.86 -8.96 9.51
N ASN A 27 9.37 -9.93 8.74
CA ASN A 27 10.12 -11.07 9.30
C ASN A 27 11.45 -10.64 9.91
N LYS A 28 12.04 -9.58 9.36
CA LYS A 28 13.26 -8.98 9.86
C LYS A 28 13.22 -7.47 9.66
N LEU A 29 13.34 -6.71 10.72
CA LEU A 29 13.49 -5.26 10.72
C LEU A 29 14.96 -4.88 10.82
N ASN A 30 15.34 -3.87 10.05
CA ASN A 30 16.67 -3.31 10.12
C ASN A 30 16.72 -2.19 11.17
N PRO A 31 17.64 -2.22 12.14
CA PRO A 31 17.81 -1.13 13.11
C PRO A 31 18.55 0.10 12.54
N SER A 32 19.05 0.07 11.31
CA SER A 32 19.79 1.18 10.71
C SER A 32 18.87 2.22 10.05
N PRO A 33 19.14 3.54 10.23
CA PRO A 33 18.40 4.60 9.55
C PRO A 33 18.75 4.71 8.08
N ILE A 34 19.89 4.15 7.69
CA ILE A 34 20.33 4.11 6.30
C ILE A 34 19.41 3.15 5.57
N GLY A 35 18.57 3.69 4.70
CA GLY A 35 17.60 2.90 3.94
C GLY A 35 16.27 2.71 4.63
N THR A 36 15.65 3.79 5.14
CA THR A 36 14.21 3.78 5.44
C THR A 36 13.49 3.21 4.22
N ARG A 37 12.72 2.16 4.45
CA ARG A 37 12.04 1.45 3.36
C ARG A 37 10.57 1.70 3.48
N PHE A 38 9.97 2.10 2.38
CA PHE A 38 8.53 2.16 2.28
C PHE A 38 8.03 0.87 1.65
N VAL A 39 7.14 0.20 2.35
CA VAL A 39 6.45 -1.01 1.90
C VAL A 39 5.03 -0.62 1.59
N ALA A 40 4.61 -0.70 0.35
CA ALA A 40 3.32 -0.19 -0.06
C ALA A 40 2.64 -1.04 -1.13
N THR A 41 1.34 -0.83 -1.26
CA THR A 41 0.55 -1.21 -2.41
C THR A 41 0.07 0.07 -3.09
N GLN A 42 0.47 0.23 -4.36
CA GLN A 42 0.00 1.26 -5.27
C GLN A 42 -1.22 0.75 -6.02
N PHE A 43 -2.14 1.62 -6.34
CA PHE A 43 -3.32 1.34 -7.17
C PHE A 43 -3.77 2.63 -7.85
N TRP A 44 -4.72 2.52 -8.76
CA TRP A 44 -5.30 3.67 -9.44
C TRP A 44 -6.72 3.92 -8.97
N LEU A 45 -7.10 5.19 -8.96
CA LEU A 45 -8.48 5.64 -8.84
C LEU A 45 -8.94 6.04 -10.25
N ASP A 46 -9.62 5.13 -10.92
CA ASP A 46 -10.03 5.27 -12.32
C ASP A 46 -11.51 5.66 -12.47
N PRO A 47 -11.86 6.48 -13.48
CA PRO A 47 -13.24 6.70 -13.81
C PRO A 47 -13.89 5.46 -14.43
N THR A 48 -15.04 5.03 -13.91
CA THR A 48 -15.75 3.83 -14.36
C THR A 48 -16.37 3.96 -15.75
N ASN A 49 -16.53 5.19 -16.24
CA ASN A 49 -17.04 5.48 -17.59
C ASN A 49 -15.96 5.41 -18.69
N GLY A 50 -14.72 5.08 -18.34
CA GLY A 50 -13.61 4.94 -19.28
C GLY A 50 -13.08 6.25 -19.85
N THR A 51 -13.52 7.41 -19.36
CA THR A 51 -13.07 8.73 -19.82
C THR A 51 -11.94 9.28 -18.94
N GLY A 52 -10.77 9.45 -19.54
CA GLY A 52 -9.59 10.00 -18.87
C GLY A 52 -8.75 8.95 -18.14
N GLY A 53 -7.56 9.35 -17.70
CA GLY A 53 -6.65 8.53 -16.92
C GLY A 53 -7.00 8.53 -15.43
N GLY A 54 -6.63 7.46 -14.75
CA GLY A 54 -6.72 7.36 -13.29
C GLY A 54 -5.65 8.18 -12.58
N ASP A 55 -5.93 8.51 -11.35
CA ASP A 55 -4.97 9.12 -10.44
C ASP A 55 -4.28 8.04 -9.61
N THR A 56 -2.98 8.17 -9.41
CA THR A 56 -2.19 7.23 -8.59
C THR A 56 -2.52 7.40 -7.11
N MET A 57 -2.60 6.27 -6.41
CA MET A 57 -2.75 6.19 -4.97
C MET A 57 -1.80 5.15 -4.39
N TYR A 58 -1.46 5.27 -3.12
CA TYR A 58 -0.83 4.18 -2.38
C TYR A 58 -1.27 4.14 -0.91
N ILE A 59 -1.17 2.93 -0.34
CA ILE A 59 -1.26 2.68 1.09
C ILE A 59 -0.04 1.85 1.51
N GLY A 60 0.60 2.21 2.62
CA GLY A 60 1.83 1.53 3.00
C GLY A 60 2.38 1.91 4.36
N ILE A 61 3.53 1.34 4.70
CA ILE A 61 4.21 1.53 5.98
C ILE A 61 5.69 1.83 5.76
N ASN A 62 6.16 2.92 6.38
CA ASN A 62 7.56 3.13 6.70
C ASN A 62 7.86 2.43 8.03
N PRO A 63 8.72 1.41 8.07
CA PRO A 63 9.01 0.72 9.32
C PRO A 63 9.81 1.59 10.29
N THR A 64 9.68 1.27 11.58
CA THR A 64 10.42 1.91 12.67
C THR A 64 11.93 1.71 12.51
N VAL A 65 12.70 2.76 12.84
CA VAL A 65 14.16 2.70 12.98
C VAL A 65 14.53 2.99 14.43
N GLN A 66 14.74 1.93 15.21
CA GLN A 66 14.91 2.02 16.68
C GLN A 66 16.12 2.87 17.12
N SER A 67 17.23 2.85 16.37
CA SER A 67 18.47 3.53 16.74
C SER A 67 18.43 5.07 16.63
N TYR A 68 17.35 5.64 16.09
CA TYR A 68 17.22 7.09 15.83
C TYR A 68 15.93 7.70 16.38
N ASN A 69 15.23 7.00 17.27
CA ASN A 69 13.91 7.42 17.77
C ASN A 69 12.89 7.70 16.63
N TYR A 70 13.13 7.14 15.43
CA TYR A 70 12.19 7.23 14.34
C TYR A 70 11.04 6.27 14.59
N VAL A 71 9.86 6.81 14.79
CA VAL A 71 8.63 6.03 14.90
C VAL A 71 8.17 5.69 13.49
N GLY A 72 7.88 4.42 13.22
CA GLY A 72 7.29 4.00 11.95
C GLY A 72 6.00 4.77 11.65
N GLN A 73 5.67 4.88 10.38
CA GLN A 73 4.48 5.60 9.93
C GLN A 73 3.67 4.78 8.93
N ALA A 74 2.36 4.75 9.13
CA ALA A 74 1.43 4.32 8.10
C ALA A 74 1.02 5.52 7.24
N HIS A 75 0.95 5.30 5.93
CA HIS A 75 0.62 6.33 4.95
C HIS A 75 -0.54 5.88 4.07
N PHE A 76 -1.41 6.83 3.72
CA PHE A 76 -2.44 6.70 2.70
C PHE A 76 -2.45 7.97 1.86
N SER A 77 -2.12 7.87 0.58
CA SER A 77 -1.87 9.03 -0.28
C SER A 77 -2.58 8.96 -1.62
N TYR A 78 -2.98 10.12 -2.10
CA TYR A 78 -3.60 10.37 -3.40
C TYR A 78 -2.77 11.40 -4.15
N PHE A 79 -2.42 11.11 -5.41
CA PHE A 79 -1.61 11.97 -6.29
C PHE A 79 -2.49 12.51 -7.43
N GLY A 80 -3.23 13.55 -7.14
CA GLY A 80 -4.10 14.18 -8.13
C GLY A 80 -4.47 15.61 -7.73
N LYS A 81 -5.13 16.32 -8.63
CA LYS A 81 -5.46 17.75 -8.44
C LYS A 81 -6.83 17.98 -7.78
N ASN A 82 -7.61 16.91 -7.59
CA ASN A 82 -9.02 17.02 -7.23
C ASN A 82 -9.28 16.76 -5.72
N ALA A 83 -8.33 17.07 -4.85
CA ALA A 83 -8.48 16.89 -3.41
C ALA A 83 -9.58 17.78 -2.84
N GLY A 84 -10.61 17.16 -2.25
CA GLY A 84 -11.75 17.79 -1.61
C GLY A 84 -11.57 17.96 -0.09
N GLN A 85 -12.57 17.51 0.66
CA GLN A 85 -12.58 17.55 2.11
C GLN A 85 -11.66 16.51 2.74
N LEU A 86 -10.95 16.89 3.80
CA LEU A 86 -10.19 16.01 4.67
C LEU A 86 -10.99 15.75 5.94
N TYR A 87 -11.21 14.47 6.29
CA TYR A 87 -12.05 14.11 7.44
C TYR A 87 -11.23 13.82 8.71
N ASN A 88 -9.89 13.64 8.57
CA ASN A 88 -9.01 13.35 9.69
C ASN A 88 -7.91 14.42 9.83
N SER A 89 -7.52 14.71 11.06
CA SER A 89 -6.47 15.70 11.37
C SER A 89 -5.06 15.27 10.96
N ASN A 90 -4.84 13.97 10.72
CA ASN A 90 -3.59 13.41 10.21
C ASN A 90 -3.49 13.42 8.66
N CYS A 91 -4.50 13.99 7.98
CA CYS A 91 -4.49 14.23 6.55
C CYS A 91 -4.12 15.66 6.22
N ASN A 92 -3.29 15.86 5.22
CA ASN A 92 -2.87 17.16 4.71
C ASN A 92 -3.02 17.22 3.19
N LYS A 93 -3.31 18.42 2.66
CA LYS A 93 -3.24 18.66 1.22
C LYS A 93 -1.78 18.66 0.77
N GLY A 94 -1.53 18.02 -0.37
CA GLY A 94 -0.20 17.77 -0.94
C GLY A 94 0.25 16.32 -0.75
N ALA A 95 0.90 15.78 -1.79
CA ALA A 95 1.51 14.46 -1.77
C ALA A 95 2.90 14.55 -2.39
N ASP A 96 3.94 14.14 -1.66
CA ASP A 96 5.36 14.17 -2.06
C ASP A 96 5.82 15.48 -2.71
N GLY A 97 5.37 16.61 -2.13
CA GLY A 97 5.69 17.96 -2.63
C GLY A 97 4.85 18.41 -3.82
N GLY A 98 3.92 17.58 -4.31
CA GLY A 98 2.98 17.88 -5.37
C GLY A 98 1.56 18.13 -4.90
N SER A 99 0.61 18.15 -5.83
CA SER A 99 -0.82 18.18 -5.53
C SER A 99 -1.29 16.81 -5.03
N GLY A 100 -2.35 16.81 -4.22
CA GLY A 100 -2.95 15.56 -3.71
C GLY A 100 -3.32 15.63 -2.25
N VAL A 101 -3.33 14.46 -1.60
CA VAL A 101 -3.55 14.29 -0.17
C VAL A 101 -2.54 13.28 0.37
N THR A 102 -1.93 13.57 1.50
CA THR A 102 -1.22 12.57 2.30
C THR A 102 -1.83 12.51 3.69
N CYS A 103 -2.27 11.33 4.10
CA CYS A 103 -2.60 11.00 5.47
C CYS A 103 -1.46 10.17 6.04
N ALA A 104 -0.92 10.58 7.20
CA ALA A 104 0.18 9.87 7.84
C ALA A 104 -0.04 9.85 9.36
N LEU A 105 0.17 8.69 9.96
CA LEU A 105 0.12 8.54 11.41
C LEU A 105 1.31 7.71 11.90
N ASN A 106 1.74 7.99 13.13
CA ASN A 106 2.78 7.24 13.78
C ASN A 106 2.26 5.82 14.10
N LEU A 107 2.96 4.84 13.59
CA LEU A 107 2.65 3.43 13.78
C LEU A 107 3.96 2.67 14.03
N PRO A 108 4.30 2.40 15.30
CA PRO A 108 5.47 1.58 15.63
C PRO A 108 5.38 0.22 14.97
N THR A 109 6.47 -0.21 14.32
CA THR A 109 6.53 -1.52 13.69
C THR A 109 7.30 -2.50 14.56
N THR A 110 6.79 -3.72 14.65
CA THR A 110 7.37 -4.82 15.43
C THR A 110 7.72 -5.99 14.51
N GLN A 111 8.92 -6.54 14.67
CA GLN A 111 9.34 -7.72 13.92
C GLN A 111 8.44 -8.91 14.25
N GLY A 112 8.05 -9.65 13.22
CA GLY A 112 7.12 -10.80 13.33
C GLY A 112 5.65 -10.40 13.27
N TYR A 113 5.30 -9.11 13.36
CA TYR A 113 3.92 -8.65 13.26
C TYR A 113 3.49 -8.47 11.80
N THR A 114 2.19 -8.69 11.58
CA THR A 114 1.54 -8.48 10.28
C THR A 114 0.72 -7.20 10.32
N TYR A 115 0.84 -6.41 9.27
CA TYR A 115 0.11 -5.16 9.06
C TYR A 115 -0.85 -5.39 7.90
N HIS A 116 -2.14 -5.49 8.23
CA HIS A 116 -3.20 -5.66 7.25
C HIS A 116 -3.80 -4.29 6.92
N LEU A 117 -3.59 -3.86 5.69
CA LEU A 117 -4.00 -2.56 5.20
C LEU A 117 -5.24 -2.71 4.33
N THR A 118 -6.25 -1.88 4.58
CA THR A 118 -7.49 -1.88 3.81
C THR A 118 -7.75 -0.48 3.24
N VAL A 119 -8.07 -0.43 1.96
CA VAL A 119 -8.63 0.76 1.29
C VAL A 119 -10.07 0.49 0.95
N ASN A 120 -10.96 1.39 1.32
CA ASN A 120 -12.36 1.35 0.93
C ASN A 120 -12.71 2.59 0.11
N LEU A 121 -13.40 2.38 -0.99
CA LEU A 121 -14.17 3.39 -1.68
C LEU A 121 -15.53 3.49 -0.96
N VAL A 122 -15.61 4.38 0.02
CA VAL A 122 -16.76 4.53 0.92
C VAL A 122 -17.99 5.05 0.18
N GLU A 123 -17.74 5.93 -0.79
CA GLU A 123 -18.77 6.55 -1.60
C GLU A 123 -18.21 6.89 -2.97
N SER A 124 -19.01 6.71 -4.02
CA SER A 124 -18.72 7.17 -5.38
C SER A 124 -20.01 7.63 -6.04
N THR A 125 -20.15 8.93 -6.20
CA THR A 125 -21.28 9.61 -6.86
C THR A 125 -20.88 10.11 -8.24
N ALA A 126 -21.77 10.82 -8.92
CA ALA A 126 -21.44 11.49 -10.17
C ALA A 126 -20.51 12.71 -9.99
N GLN A 127 -20.38 13.24 -8.77
CA GLN A 127 -19.64 14.47 -8.47
C GLN A 127 -18.35 14.24 -7.71
N HIS A 128 -18.33 13.25 -6.80
CA HIS A 128 -17.19 12.99 -5.91
C HIS A 128 -17.05 11.52 -5.53
N ALA A 129 -15.89 11.19 -4.98
CA ALA A 129 -15.61 9.92 -4.34
C ALA A 129 -15.04 10.16 -2.93
N VAL A 130 -15.37 9.30 -1.98
CA VAL A 130 -14.80 9.31 -0.62
C VAL A 130 -14.04 8.01 -0.39
N LEU A 131 -12.81 8.14 0.05
CA LEU A 131 -11.95 7.00 0.33
C LEU A 131 -11.50 6.99 1.80
N SER A 132 -11.32 5.79 2.34
CA SER A 132 -10.70 5.57 3.66
C SER A 132 -9.61 4.51 3.58
N GLY A 133 -8.54 4.72 4.35
CA GLY A 133 -7.45 3.77 4.55
C GLY A 133 -7.35 3.40 6.02
N THR A 134 -7.28 2.09 6.32
CA THR A 134 -7.11 1.56 7.68
C THR A 134 -5.96 0.59 7.76
N VAL A 135 -5.45 0.36 8.96
CA VAL A 135 -4.48 -0.69 9.27
C VAL A 135 -4.91 -1.48 10.50
N ASP A 136 -4.95 -2.81 10.36
CA ASP A 136 -5.04 -3.74 11.48
C ASP A 136 -3.63 -4.30 11.74
N VAL A 137 -3.17 -4.17 12.98
CA VAL A 137 -1.90 -4.72 13.43
C VAL A 137 -2.18 -6.06 14.11
N LEU A 138 -1.59 -7.12 13.58
CA LEU A 138 -1.70 -8.48 14.12
C LEU A 138 -0.36 -8.91 14.71
N ASN A 139 -0.37 -9.54 15.87
CA ASN A 139 0.84 -10.08 16.49
C ASN A 139 1.36 -11.32 15.73
N ALA A 140 2.45 -11.92 16.20
CA ALA A 140 3.07 -13.09 15.57
C ALA A 140 2.17 -14.34 15.55
N THR A 141 1.15 -14.40 16.40
CA THR A 141 0.16 -15.50 16.45
C THR A 141 -1.08 -15.21 15.58
N GLY A 142 -1.14 -13.99 15.01
CA GLY A 142 -2.26 -13.55 14.15
C GLY A 142 -3.40 -12.88 14.93
N ASP A 143 -3.23 -12.63 16.23
CA ASP A 143 -4.26 -11.97 17.03
C ASP A 143 -4.23 -10.45 16.79
N PRO A 144 -5.39 -9.79 16.77
CA PRO A 144 -5.45 -8.35 16.59
C PRO A 144 -4.91 -7.63 17.83
N VAL A 145 -4.01 -6.67 17.59
CA VAL A 145 -3.40 -5.81 18.62
C VAL A 145 -4.01 -4.42 18.58
N GLN A 146 -4.22 -3.90 17.37
CA GLN A 146 -4.68 -2.54 17.16
C GLN A 146 -5.34 -2.41 15.78
N THR A 147 -6.41 -1.63 15.69
CA THR A 147 -7.01 -1.14 14.44
C THR A 147 -6.97 0.37 14.44
N VAL A 148 -6.49 0.99 13.36
CA VAL A 148 -6.38 2.45 13.23
C VAL A 148 -6.82 2.88 11.85
N GLU A 149 -7.60 3.97 11.77
CA GLU A 149 -7.85 4.67 10.53
C GLU A 149 -6.64 5.56 10.20
N ILE A 150 -5.97 5.27 9.07
CA ILE A 150 -4.83 6.06 8.57
C ILE A 150 -5.34 7.40 8.07
N GLY A 151 -6.46 7.40 7.36
CA GLY A 151 -7.08 8.62 6.89
C GLY A 151 -8.34 8.39 6.07
N LYS A 152 -9.13 9.47 5.96
CA LYS A 152 -10.32 9.54 5.13
C LYS A 152 -10.38 10.90 4.45
N PHE A 153 -10.64 10.92 3.15
CA PHE A 153 -10.72 12.15 2.36
C PHE A 153 -11.61 12.00 1.14
N GLU A 154 -12.03 13.15 0.63
CA GLU A 154 -12.85 13.30 -0.57
C GLU A 154 -11.98 13.64 -1.78
N ILE A 155 -12.39 13.13 -2.94
CA ILE A 155 -11.90 13.51 -4.25
C ILE A 155 -13.05 14.12 -5.05
N LEU A 156 -12.89 15.34 -5.50
CA LEU A 156 -13.89 16.10 -6.29
C LEU A 156 -13.92 15.62 -7.77
N ARG A 157 -14.11 14.32 -7.93
CA ARG A 157 -14.24 13.63 -9.19
C ARG A 157 -15.16 12.43 -9.01
N GLY A 158 -16.18 12.33 -9.82
CA GLY A 158 -17.22 11.32 -9.66
C GLY A 158 -17.05 10.11 -10.55
N ASN A 159 -17.90 9.10 -10.29
CA ASN A 159 -17.92 7.80 -10.98
C ASN A 159 -16.55 7.10 -10.94
N MET A 160 -15.93 7.08 -9.79
CA MET A 160 -14.59 6.51 -9.58
C MET A 160 -14.66 5.09 -9.01
N ALA A 161 -13.65 4.29 -9.32
CA ALA A 161 -13.41 2.98 -8.74
C ALA A 161 -11.89 2.73 -8.58
N LEU A 162 -11.53 1.80 -7.70
CA LEU A 162 -10.15 1.35 -7.54
C LEU A 162 -9.78 0.38 -8.67
N SER A 163 -8.52 0.37 -9.09
CA SER A 163 -8.03 -0.52 -10.17
C SER A 163 -6.53 -0.78 -10.09
N PHE A 164 -6.05 -1.79 -10.82
CA PHE A 164 -4.64 -2.12 -11.06
C PHE A 164 -3.69 -2.03 -9.87
N PRO A 165 -3.89 -2.81 -8.80
CA PRO A 165 -2.99 -2.79 -7.65
C PRO A 165 -1.65 -3.48 -7.98
N ALA A 166 -0.57 -2.90 -7.43
CA ALA A 166 0.77 -3.48 -7.43
C ALA A 166 1.44 -3.17 -6.09
N SER A 167 2.11 -4.16 -5.49
CA SER A 167 2.86 -3.93 -4.25
C SER A 167 4.34 -3.71 -4.54
N TRP A 168 5.01 -2.95 -3.70
CA TRP A 168 6.42 -2.65 -3.88
C TRP A 168 7.14 -2.34 -2.57
N VAL A 169 8.47 -2.44 -2.63
CA VAL A 169 9.37 -2.00 -1.57
C VAL A 169 10.31 -0.96 -2.15
N GLU A 170 10.25 0.24 -1.64
CA GLU A 170 11.17 1.30 -1.95
C GLU A 170 12.25 1.40 -0.88
N GLY A 171 13.52 1.45 -1.31
CA GLY A 171 14.66 1.73 -0.46
C GLY A 171 15.31 3.04 -0.86
N SER A 172 16.18 3.56 0.01
CA SER A 172 17.04 4.70 -0.36
C SER A 172 17.92 4.37 -1.57
N SER A 173 18.42 5.39 -2.25
CA SER A 173 19.31 5.28 -3.42
C SER A 173 20.70 4.69 -3.11
N ASP A 174 20.93 4.22 -1.89
CA ASP A 174 22.21 3.69 -1.44
C ASP A 174 22.60 2.38 -2.14
N PRO A 175 23.89 2.12 -2.36
CA PRO A 175 24.37 0.88 -2.93
C PRO A 175 23.89 -0.34 -2.10
N CYS A 176 23.51 -1.42 -2.75
CA CYS A 176 23.05 -2.64 -2.09
C CYS A 176 23.97 -3.17 -0.99
N ALA A 177 25.27 -2.86 -1.08
CA ALA A 177 26.27 -3.28 -0.10
C ALA A 177 26.12 -2.59 1.27
N SER A 178 25.49 -1.41 1.31
CA SER A 178 25.23 -0.64 2.55
C SER A 178 23.87 -0.96 3.18
N LEU A 179 23.01 -1.72 2.49
CA LEU A 179 21.67 -2.03 2.96
C LEU A 179 21.67 -3.25 3.87
N VAL A 180 21.30 -3.06 5.13
CA VAL A 180 21.12 -4.17 6.06
C VAL A 180 19.89 -4.99 5.66
N LYS A 181 20.04 -6.30 5.71
CA LYS A 181 19.01 -7.26 5.29
C LYS A 181 17.68 -7.06 6.03
N THR A 182 16.63 -6.78 5.26
CA THR A 182 15.24 -6.71 5.74
C THR A 182 14.45 -7.83 5.10
N GLY A 183 13.66 -8.55 5.88
CA GLY A 183 12.79 -9.61 5.38
C GLY A 183 11.33 -9.17 5.47
N ILE A 184 10.62 -9.21 4.35
CA ILE A 184 9.20 -8.86 4.27
C ILE A 184 8.48 -9.98 3.53
N THR A 185 7.35 -10.41 4.08
CA THR A 185 6.43 -11.33 3.39
C THR A 185 5.16 -10.57 3.03
N PHE A 186 4.78 -10.62 1.77
CA PHE A 186 3.49 -10.13 1.29
C PHE A 186 2.50 -11.28 1.27
N SER A 187 1.32 -11.06 1.83
CA SER A 187 0.18 -11.97 1.69
C SER A 187 -0.51 -11.77 0.34
N PRO A 188 -1.35 -12.71 -0.11
CA PRO A 188 -2.19 -12.49 -1.28
C PRO A 188 -3.00 -11.20 -1.16
N LEU A 189 -3.08 -10.46 -2.25
CA LEU A 189 -3.95 -9.30 -2.38
C LEU A 189 -5.39 -9.76 -2.49
N ILE A 190 -6.31 -9.07 -1.80
CA ILE A 190 -7.73 -9.34 -1.85
C ILE A 190 -8.43 -8.11 -2.40
N VAL A 191 -9.31 -8.28 -3.37
CA VAL A 191 -10.17 -7.22 -3.87
C VAL A 191 -11.64 -7.61 -3.77
N THR A 192 -12.49 -6.63 -3.47
CA THR A 192 -13.95 -6.78 -3.57
C THR A 192 -14.42 -5.98 -4.77
N TYR A 193 -15.13 -6.62 -5.69
CA TYR A 193 -15.52 -6.00 -6.96
C TYR A 193 -16.65 -5.00 -6.78
N PHE A 194 -16.49 -3.90 -7.49
CA PHE A 194 -17.47 -2.83 -7.58
C PHE A 194 -18.83 -3.35 -8.07
N ASN A 195 -19.90 -2.99 -7.39
CA ASN A 195 -21.31 -3.33 -7.68
C ASN A 195 -21.70 -4.82 -7.60
N THR A 196 -20.78 -5.75 -7.36
CA THR A 196 -21.13 -7.17 -7.28
C THR A 196 -20.94 -7.78 -5.89
N GLY A 197 -20.12 -7.15 -5.05
CA GLY A 197 -19.72 -7.67 -3.74
C GLY A 197 -18.90 -8.97 -3.80
N GLY A 198 -18.59 -9.47 -5.01
CA GLY A 198 -17.74 -10.64 -5.20
C GLY A 198 -16.31 -10.34 -4.77
N THR A 199 -15.64 -11.31 -4.13
CA THR A 199 -14.28 -11.18 -3.62
C THR A 199 -13.35 -12.14 -4.33
N ASP A 200 -12.20 -11.66 -4.81
CA ASP A 200 -11.13 -12.49 -5.35
C ASP A 200 -9.82 -12.28 -4.60
N LYS A 201 -9.03 -13.35 -4.52
CA LYS A 201 -7.67 -13.34 -3.99
C LYS A 201 -6.68 -13.48 -5.13
N TYR A 202 -5.74 -12.57 -5.17
CA TYR A 202 -4.64 -12.60 -6.14
C TYR A 202 -3.34 -12.95 -5.44
N THR A 203 -2.79 -14.12 -5.82
CA THR A 203 -1.39 -14.44 -5.53
C THR A 203 -0.56 -13.95 -6.70
N SER A 204 0.49 -13.22 -6.45
CA SER A 204 1.44 -12.87 -7.51
C SER A 204 2.07 -14.16 -8.05
N PRO A 205 1.99 -14.45 -9.35
CA PRO A 205 3.04 -15.20 -9.97
C PRO A 205 4.28 -14.33 -9.79
N ILE A 206 5.39 -14.91 -9.37
CA ILE A 206 6.62 -14.21 -9.01
C ILE A 206 7.22 -13.54 -10.25
N ASN A 207 6.64 -12.47 -10.70
CA ASN A 207 7.26 -11.51 -11.60
C ASN A 207 7.84 -10.37 -10.76
N THR A 208 8.73 -10.75 -9.83
CA THR A 208 9.61 -9.76 -9.22
C THR A 208 10.56 -9.30 -10.31
N VAL A 209 10.39 -8.11 -10.78
CA VAL A 209 11.44 -7.43 -11.53
C VAL A 209 12.37 -6.78 -10.50
N PRO A 210 13.52 -7.38 -10.18
CA PRO A 210 14.50 -6.70 -9.37
C PRO A 210 15.00 -5.53 -10.20
N SER A 211 14.56 -4.33 -9.86
CA SER A 211 14.99 -3.11 -10.55
C SER A 211 16.47 -2.80 -10.30
N ASN A 212 17.13 -3.55 -9.43
CA ASN A 212 18.58 -3.50 -9.24
C ASN A 212 19.12 -4.69 -8.42
N LYS A 213 20.43 -4.80 -8.41
CA LYS A 213 21.33 -5.92 -8.06
C LYS A 213 21.32 -6.41 -6.59
N CYS A 214 20.36 -6.00 -5.77
CA CYS A 214 20.27 -6.40 -4.37
C CYS A 214 19.46 -7.70 -4.29
N GLY A 215 20.09 -8.84 -4.14
CA GLY A 215 19.47 -10.17 -4.20
C GLY A 215 18.09 -10.26 -3.54
N VAL A 216 17.09 -10.72 -4.30
CA VAL A 216 15.72 -10.96 -3.89
C VAL A 216 15.48 -12.45 -3.92
N ASN A 217 15.08 -13.03 -2.79
CA ASN A 217 14.56 -14.39 -2.73
C ASN A 217 13.04 -14.33 -2.62
N ALA A 218 12.34 -14.72 -3.67
CA ALA A 218 10.90 -14.86 -3.67
C ALA A 218 10.50 -16.32 -3.53
N THR A 219 9.51 -16.63 -2.71
CA THR A 219 8.97 -17.99 -2.56
C THR A 219 7.51 -18.03 -3.01
N PRO A 220 7.02 -19.15 -3.60
CA PRO A 220 5.69 -19.24 -4.21
C PRO A 220 4.51 -19.17 -3.22
N VAL A 221 4.74 -19.22 -1.93
CA VAL A 221 3.70 -19.13 -0.89
C VAL A 221 3.94 -17.89 -0.06
N GLY A 222 3.37 -16.77 -0.49
CA GLY A 222 3.71 -15.48 0.05
C GLY A 222 5.07 -15.01 -0.51
N VAL A 223 5.10 -13.83 -1.09
CA VAL A 223 6.36 -13.27 -1.62
C VAL A 223 7.21 -12.83 -0.44
N ARG A 224 8.20 -13.62 -0.05
CA ARG A 224 9.20 -13.20 0.92
C ARG A 224 10.31 -12.46 0.20
N MET A 225 10.52 -11.23 0.56
CA MET A 225 11.63 -10.42 0.08
C MET A 225 12.68 -10.28 1.19
N ASP A 226 13.85 -10.85 0.98
CA ASP A 226 15.04 -10.56 1.76
C ASP A 226 15.86 -9.53 0.97
N TYR A 227 16.04 -8.35 1.53
CA TYR A 227 16.69 -7.23 0.90
C TYR A 227 17.96 -6.84 1.65
N GLY A 228 19.09 -6.72 0.96
CA GLY A 228 20.39 -6.44 1.52
C GLY A 228 21.29 -7.68 1.63
N ARG A 229 22.59 -7.48 1.90
CA ARG A 229 23.57 -8.52 2.19
C ARG A 229 23.83 -8.66 3.66
#